data_557a8619870d6098e1bf07350ff4b252
#
_entry.id   557a8619870d6098e1bf07350ff4b252
#
_cell.length_a   1.000
_cell.length_b   1.000
_cell.length_c   1.000
_cell.angle_alpha   90.00
_cell.angle_beta   90.00
_cell.angle_gamma   90.00
#
_symmetry.space_group_name_H-M   'P 1'
#
loop_
_entity.id
_entity.type
_entity.pdbx_description
1 polymer ?
#
loop_
_entity_poly.entity_id
_entity_poly.type
_entity_poly.pdbx_seq_one_letter_code
_entity_poly.pdbx_strand_id
1 'polypeptide(L)'
;MSDATKIKYENVQQVLQVFRSSDKLTKSEIARETGLTGVTVNSIVSRLEADGIVTNLGLSPSNGGRKASLFSINCDKGLICGVSIRTTHIAVGLMDFSMTLKYSTQFEWQLGRHSVEETVNQIASFIKNITKEYGADKLLAVGINVPGPTDYQNGEVLSLRGFPTWKHIPLAKLLSDALGVSVTVDRDVNSGVELIKQIERLKGMMNMIYIAVDGGIGCGVMINGHTYRGNRGIAGEMGHITMMNNHQHCACGNVGCLELSASDFAILRRCREILHLDESVPLSVDDAVQLYRDGNEEMIATFRLAVSNLAIAIRNVFMLYDPEVAYLRCRWLHTEDPLYFRLLEEVYIGNTLLEQNSIRIVLLNEDHFVLRSAGVIAWADIMSKLVV
;
A
#
# COMPACT_ATOMS: atom_id res chain seq x y z
N MET A 1 24.55 3.22 -4.85
CA MET A 1 25.11 2.13 -4.03
C MET A 1 25.99 1.25 -4.90
N SER A 2 27.13 0.77 -4.38
CA SER A 2 27.92 -0.29 -5.05
C SER A 2 27.13 -1.62 -5.02
N ASP A 3 27.41 -2.53 -5.97
CA ASP A 3 26.74 -3.84 -6.01
C ASP A 3 26.88 -4.62 -4.70
N ALA A 4 28.05 -4.55 -4.06
CA ALA A 4 28.29 -5.18 -2.77
C ALA A 4 27.44 -4.59 -1.64
N THR A 5 27.20 -3.29 -1.63
CA THR A 5 26.33 -2.62 -0.65
C THR A 5 24.86 -2.99 -0.89
N LYS A 6 24.46 -3.13 -2.16
CA LYS A 6 23.12 -3.56 -2.55
C LYS A 6 22.84 -4.99 -2.07
N ILE A 7 23.74 -5.93 -2.34
CA ILE A 7 23.63 -7.33 -1.89
C ILE A 7 23.56 -7.40 -0.36
N LYS A 8 24.39 -6.63 0.34
CA LYS A 8 24.35 -6.56 1.81
C LYS A 8 23.02 -6.05 2.33
N TYR A 9 22.47 -5.00 1.72
CA TYR A 9 21.14 -4.49 2.06
C TYR A 9 20.06 -5.53 1.83
N GLU A 10 20.07 -6.22 0.69
CA GLU A 10 19.12 -7.26 0.35
C GLU A 10 19.15 -8.43 1.35
N ASN A 11 20.33 -8.88 1.73
CA ASN A 11 20.48 -9.95 2.73
C ASN A 11 19.90 -9.55 4.10
N VAL A 12 20.12 -8.30 4.54
CA VAL A 12 19.54 -7.80 5.80
C VAL A 12 18.02 -7.73 5.71
N GLN A 13 17.47 -7.28 4.58
CA GLN A 13 16.02 -7.25 4.36
C GLN A 13 15.41 -8.65 4.40
N GLN A 14 16.07 -9.66 3.81
CA GLN A 14 15.63 -11.05 3.89
C GLN A 14 15.58 -11.56 5.33
N VAL A 15 16.62 -11.31 6.12
CA VAL A 15 16.68 -11.71 7.54
C VAL A 15 15.55 -11.05 8.35
N LEU A 16 15.33 -9.74 8.16
CA LEU A 16 14.28 -9.02 8.87
C LEU A 16 12.87 -9.50 8.48
N GLN A 17 12.69 -9.89 7.25
CA GLN A 17 11.41 -10.41 6.76
C GLN A 17 11.08 -11.77 7.40
N VAL A 18 12.06 -12.65 7.56
CA VAL A 18 11.89 -13.91 8.28
C VAL A 18 11.48 -13.67 9.73
N PHE A 19 12.06 -12.67 10.40
CA PHE A 19 11.65 -12.27 11.74
C PHE A 19 10.21 -11.74 11.83
N ARG A 20 9.66 -11.16 10.74
CA ARG A 20 8.27 -10.68 10.73
C ARG A 20 7.26 -11.79 10.54
N SER A 21 7.64 -12.85 9.83
CA SER A 21 6.78 -14.01 9.60
C SER A 21 6.78 -15.00 10.76
N SER A 22 7.68 -14.80 11.75
CA SER A 22 7.84 -15.72 12.89
C SER A 22 8.29 -14.99 14.14
N ASP A 23 7.58 -15.16 15.23
CA ASP A 23 7.82 -14.42 16.49
C ASP A 23 9.21 -14.66 17.09
N LYS A 24 9.75 -15.88 16.95
CA LYS A 24 11.00 -16.30 17.58
C LYS A 24 11.74 -17.26 16.68
N LEU A 25 13.01 -16.97 16.39
CA LEU A 25 13.82 -17.78 15.49
C LEU A 25 15.24 -17.95 16.01
N THR A 26 15.81 -19.12 15.73
CA THR A 26 17.24 -19.36 15.87
C THR A 26 17.99 -18.91 14.61
N LYS A 27 19.30 -18.64 14.72
CA LYS A 27 20.13 -18.29 13.54
C LYS A 27 20.12 -19.40 12.48
N SER A 28 19.97 -20.66 12.89
CA SER A 28 19.89 -21.80 11.95
C SER A 28 18.57 -21.81 11.16
N GLU A 29 17.45 -21.49 11.81
CA GLU A 29 16.15 -21.36 11.14
C GLU A 29 16.18 -20.20 10.14
N ILE A 30 16.73 -19.04 10.53
CA ILE A 30 16.90 -17.90 9.64
C ILE A 30 17.73 -18.27 8.41
N ALA A 31 18.84 -19.01 8.61
CA ALA A 31 19.68 -19.46 7.50
C ALA A 31 18.91 -20.38 6.54
N ARG A 32 18.11 -21.30 7.07
CA ARG A 32 17.26 -22.19 6.28
C ARG A 32 16.19 -21.44 5.48
N GLU A 33 15.48 -20.50 6.12
CA GLU A 33 14.39 -19.74 5.49
C GLU A 33 14.90 -18.74 4.44
N THR A 34 16.08 -18.13 4.66
CA THR A 34 16.67 -17.15 3.73
C THR A 34 17.55 -17.77 2.66
N GLY A 35 18.03 -19.00 2.83
CA GLY A 35 19.05 -19.60 1.99
C GLY A 35 20.47 -19.01 2.18
N LEU A 36 20.64 -18.08 3.12
CA LEU A 36 21.93 -17.47 3.41
C LEU A 36 22.84 -18.40 4.22
N THR A 37 24.17 -18.22 4.08
CA THR A 37 25.12 -19.00 4.89
C THR A 37 24.99 -18.67 6.37
N GLY A 38 25.26 -19.64 7.25
CA GLY A 38 25.27 -19.42 8.71
C GLY A 38 26.19 -18.30 9.15
N VAL A 39 27.31 -18.11 8.46
CA VAL A 39 28.28 -16.99 8.72
C VAL A 39 27.62 -15.65 8.41
N THR A 40 26.97 -15.53 7.26
CA THR A 40 26.25 -14.31 6.85
C THR A 40 25.14 -13.98 7.84
N VAL A 41 24.29 -14.96 8.19
CA VAL A 41 23.20 -14.79 9.16
C VAL A 41 23.74 -14.38 10.53
N ASN A 42 24.82 -15.03 11.01
CA ASN A 42 25.42 -14.68 12.28
C ASN A 42 25.91 -13.21 12.29
N SER A 43 26.60 -12.78 11.25
CA SER A 43 27.06 -11.38 11.12
C SER A 43 25.88 -10.39 11.13
N ILE A 44 24.84 -10.67 10.34
CA ILE A 44 23.65 -9.79 10.26
C ILE A 44 22.93 -9.73 11.60
N VAL A 45 22.58 -10.88 12.19
CA VAL A 45 21.82 -10.93 13.46
C VAL A 45 22.59 -10.27 14.60
N SER A 46 23.94 -10.48 14.68
CA SER A 46 24.75 -9.84 15.72
C SER A 46 24.82 -8.32 15.57
N ARG A 47 24.82 -7.80 14.32
CA ARG A 47 24.72 -6.36 14.07
C ARG A 47 23.34 -5.83 14.44
N LEU A 48 22.27 -6.50 14.01
CA LEU A 48 20.90 -6.10 14.34
C LEU A 48 20.65 -6.11 15.87
N GLU A 49 21.26 -7.05 16.59
CA GLU A 49 21.21 -7.10 18.06
C GLU A 49 21.96 -5.91 18.67
N ALA A 50 23.17 -5.59 18.20
CA ALA A 50 23.94 -4.44 18.65
C ALA A 50 23.22 -3.11 18.38
N ASP A 51 22.51 -3.00 17.25
CA ASP A 51 21.70 -1.83 16.90
C ASP A 51 20.34 -1.81 17.64
N GLY A 52 20.05 -2.81 18.47
CA GLY A 52 18.81 -2.94 19.24
C GLY A 52 17.55 -3.18 18.38
N ILE A 53 17.72 -3.66 17.15
CA ILE A 53 16.64 -3.99 16.21
C ILE A 53 16.08 -5.37 16.52
N VAL A 54 16.95 -6.27 16.97
CA VAL A 54 16.63 -7.65 17.35
C VAL A 54 17.02 -7.85 18.81
N THR A 55 16.19 -8.59 19.56
CA THR A 55 16.44 -8.96 20.95
C THR A 55 16.73 -10.44 21.06
N ASN A 56 17.76 -10.79 21.84
CA ASN A 56 18.04 -12.16 22.24
C ASN A 56 17.14 -12.56 23.39
N LEU A 57 16.29 -13.55 23.18
CA LEU A 57 15.30 -14.03 24.16
C LEU A 57 15.83 -15.17 25.07
N GLY A 58 17.14 -15.49 24.97
CA GLY A 58 17.74 -16.60 25.67
C GLY A 58 17.74 -17.91 24.87
N LEU A 59 17.86 -19.02 25.55
CA LEU A 59 18.02 -20.36 24.97
C LEU A 59 16.68 -21.01 24.62
N SER A 60 16.60 -21.69 23.48
CA SER A 60 15.44 -22.49 23.11
C SER A 60 15.22 -23.67 24.07
N PRO A 61 13.96 -24.13 24.26
CA PRO A 61 13.70 -25.42 24.91
C PRO A 61 14.47 -26.53 24.18
N SER A 62 15.16 -27.41 24.90
CA SER A 62 15.96 -28.45 24.23
C SER A 62 15.14 -29.72 24.03
N ASN A 63 15.15 -30.25 22.81
CA ASN A 63 14.66 -31.56 22.45
C ASN A 63 15.85 -32.55 22.23
N GLY A 64 16.90 -32.49 23.08
CA GLY A 64 18.00 -33.44 23.00
C GLY A 64 19.26 -32.97 22.29
N GLY A 65 19.39 -31.68 21.88
CA GLY A 65 20.57 -31.09 21.23
C GLY A 65 21.15 -29.88 21.98
N ARG A 66 22.22 -29.29 21.43
CA ARG A 66 22.80 -28.03 21.93
C ARG A 66 21.74 -26.91 21.82
N LYS A 67 21.42 -26.29 22.97
CA LYS A 67 20.47 -25.17 23.01
C LYS A 67 20.93 -24.02 22.14
N ALA A 68 20.07 -23.54 21.25
CA ALA A 68 20.32 -22.39 20.40
C ALA A 68 19.68 -21.13 21.00
N SER A 69 20.29 -19.98 20.79
CA SER A 69 19.69 -18.70 21.16
C SER A 69 18.51 -18.38 20.24
N LEU A 70 17.42 -17.89 20.82
CA LEU A 70 16.24 -17.40 20.15
C LEU A 70 16.32 -15.88 20.02
N PHE A 71 15.91 -15.37 18.89
CA PHE A 71 15.87 -13.94 18.57
C PHE A 71 14.49 -13.54 18.08
N SER A 72 14.10 -12.29 18.34
CA SER A 72 12.88 -11.68 17.80
C SER A 72 13.14 -10.22 17.42
N ILE A 73 12.26 -9.62 16.63
CA ILE A 73 12.27 -8.15 16.45
C ILE A 73 12.02 -7.50 17.81
N ASN A 74 12.78 -6.45 18.11
CA ASN A 74 12.58 -5.62 19.30
C ASN A 74 11.39 -4.68 19.07
N CYS A 75 10.17 -5.10 19.45
CA CYS A 75 8.96 -4.29 19.30
C CYS A 75 9.04 -2.95 20.06
N ASP A 76 9.84 -2.90 21.16
CA ASP A 76 10.00 -1.71 21.99
C ASP A 76 11.08 -0.75 21.47
N LYS A 77 11.73 -1.06 20.35
CA LYS A 77 12.74 -0.18 19.69
C LYS A 77 12.19 1.21 19.45
N GLY A 78 10.93 1.29 19.08
CA GLY A 78 10.22 2.54 18.84
C GLY A 78 8.94 2.35 18.05
N LEU A 79 8.36 3.47 17.71
CA LEU A 79 7.08 3.56 17.02
C LEU A 79 7.25 4.11 15.60
N ILE A 80 6.44 3.62 14.70
CA ILE A 80 6.33 4.09 13.32
C ILE A 80 4.90 4.55 13.10
N CYS A 81 4.73 5.74 12.54
CA CYS A 81 3.41 6.26 12.21
C CYS A 81 3.17 6.15 10.71
N GLY A 82 2.04 5.58 10.33
CA GLY A 82 1.51 5.60 8.96
C GLY A 82 0.38 6.60 8.84
N VAL A 83 0.43 7.48 7.84
CA VAL A 83 -0.61 8.48 7.55
C VAL A 83 -1.12 8.28 6.13
N SER A 84 -2.41 8.22 5.96
CA SER A 84 -3.05 8.24 4.65
C SER A 84 -3.85 9.52 4.47
N ILE A 85 -3.42 10.35 3.53
CA ILE A 85 -4.14 11.56 3.15
C ILE A 85 -5.09 11.22 2.01
N ARG A 86 -6.38 11.46 2.23
CA ARG A 86 -7.43 11.35 1.23
C ARG A 86 -8.10 12.71 1.03
N THR A 87 -8.88 12.85 -0.02
CA THR A 87 -9.53 14.12 -0.35
C THR A 87 -10.53 14.60 0.71
N THR A 88 -11.13 13.68 1.45
CA THR A 88 -12.21 13.92 2.42
C THR A 88 -11.84 13.59 3.86
N HIS A 89 -10.78 12.85 4.08
CA HIS A 89 -10.37 12.42 5.42
C HIS A 89 -8.87 12.14 5.48
N ILE A 90 -8.34 12.13 6.69
CA ILE A 90 -6.98 11.69 6.99
C ILE A 90 -7.08 10.52 7.97
N ALA A 91 -6.40 9.42 7.64
CA ALA A 91 -6.27 8.27 8.52
C ALA A 91 -4.85 8.20 9.08
N VAL A 92 -4.73 7.81 10.36
CA VAL A 92 -3.46 7.72 11.08
C VAL A 92 -3.38 6.38 11.80
N GLY A 93 -2.27 5.68 11.66
CA GLY A 93 -1.98 4.43 12.35
C GLY A 93 -0.63 4.48 13.03
N LEU A 94 -0.57 4.01 14.28
CA LEU A 94 0.65 3.87 15.05
C LEU A 94 1.00 2.40 15.16
N MET A 95 2.21 2.04 14.77
CA MET A 95 2.74 0.69 14.75
C MET A 95 3.97 0.59 15.64
N ASP A 96 4.19 -0.56 16.27
CA ASP A 96 5.47 -0.85 16.88
C ASP A 96 6.54 -1.17 15.81
N PHE A 97 7.77 -1.40 16.24
CA PHE A 97 8.87 -1.65 15.31
C PHE A 97 8.74 -2.97 14.53
N SER A 98 7.90 -3.91 14.96
CA SER A 98 7.55 -5.11 14.19
C SER A 98 6.48 -4.86 13.12
N MET A 99 5.96 -3.61 13.02
CA MET A 99 4.85 -3.21 12.17
C MET A 99 3.48 -3.77 12.62
N THR A 100 3.37 -4.16 13.88
CA THR A 100 2.09 -4.49 14.50
C THR A 100 1.35 -3.20 14.85
N LEU A 101 0.12 -3.07 14.34
CA LEU A 101 -0.72 -1.89 14.57
C LEU A 101 -1.16 -1.84 16.04
N LYS A 102 -0.89 -0.72 16.72
CA LYS A 102 -1.26 -0.47 18.12
C LYS A 102 -2.44 0.48 18.24
N TYR A 103 -2.57 1.38 17.27
CA TYR A 103 -3.62 2.38 17.25
C TYR A 103 -3.96 2.72 15.80
N SER A 104 -5.23 2.93 15.52
CA SER A 104 -5.68 3.48 14.25
C SER A 104 -6.91 4.33 14.43
N THR A 105 -6.98 5.40 13.67
CA THR A 105 -8.15 6.28 13.60
C THR A 105 -8.18 7.03 12.29
N GLN A 106 -9.33 7.61 12.00
CA GLN A 106 -9.49 8.57 10.91
C GLN A 106 -10.33 9.75 11.38
N PHE A 107 -10.12 10.90 10.77
CA PHE A 107 -10.91 12.09 11.01
C PHE A 107 -11.26 12.79 9.69
N GLU A 108 -12.41 13.43 9.66
CA GLU A 108 -12.84 14.19 8.49
C GLU A 108 -11.90 15.39 8.27
N TRP A 109 -11.43 15.50 7.03
CA TRP A 109 -10.56 16.58 6.62
C TRP A 109 -10.71 16.83 5.12
N GLN A 110 -11.40 17.91 4.79
CA GLN A 110 -11.67 18.28 3.39
C GLN A 110 -10.48 19.07 2.84
N LEU A 111 -9.61 18.44 2.05
CA LEU A 111 -8.41 19.10 1.49
C LEU A 111 -8.72 20.40 0.74
N GLY A 112 -9.88 20.51 0.10
CA GLY A 112 -10.29 21.72 -0.62
C GLY A 112 -10.71 22.88 0.27
N ARG A 113 -10.90 22.65 1.57
CA ARG A 113 -11.32 23.67 2.54
C ARG A 113 -10.17 24.17 3.42
N HIS A 114 -9.02 23.49 3.36
CA HIS A 114 -7.87 23.78 4.21
C HIS A 114 -6.62 24.04 3.37
N SER A 115 -5.78 24.92 3.85
CA SER A 115 -4.46 25.15 3.28
C SER A 115 -3.53 23.95 3.53
N VAL A 116 -2.42 23.90 2.81
CA VAL A 116 -1.36 22.90 3.05
C VAL A 116 -0.78 23.06 4.47
N GLU A 117 -0.58 24.30 4.93
CA GLU A 117 -0.05 24.60 6.26
C GLU A 117 -1.00 24.11 7.37
N GLU A 118 -2.30 24.38 7.26
CA GLU A 118 -3.30 23.86 8.19
C GLU A 118 -3.31 22.35 8.22
N THR A 119 -3.20 21.71 7.06
CA THR A 119 -3.17 20.24 6.96
C THR A 119 -1.92 19.66 7.62
N VAL A 120 -0.74 20.25 7.38
CA VAL A 120 0.52 19.85 8.02
C VAL A 120 0.43 20.01 9.54
N ASN A 121 -0.05 21.16 10.02
CA ASN A 121 -0.18 21.44 11.44
C ASN A 121 -1.17 20.47 12.12
N GLN A 122 -2.28 20.18 11.48
CA GLN A 122 -3.27 19.23 11.98
C GLN A 122 -2.69 17.81 12.10
N ILE A 123 -2.02 17.32 11.05
CA ILE A 123 -1.36 15.99 11.06
C ILE A 123 -0.30 15.95 12.18
N ALA A 124 0.58 16.96 12.24
CA ALA A 124 1.65 16.99 13.23
C ALA A 124 1.11 17.07 14.68
N SER A 125 0.12 17.90 14.93
CA SER A 125 -0.55 17.99 16.23
C SER A 125 -1.19 16.67 16.63
N PHE A 126 -1.89 16.04 15.70
CA PHE A 126 -2.55 14.77 15.93
C PHE A 126 -1.53 13.66 16.26
N ILE A 127 -0.46 13.52 15.48
CA ILE A 127 0.61 12.53 15.75
C ILE A 127 1.25 12.80 17.13
N LYS A 128 1.58 14.05 17.46
CA LYS A 128 2.13 14.40 18.78
C LYS A 128 1.21 14.03 19.93
N ASN A 129 -0.10 14.17 19.75
CA ASN A 129 -1.07 13.84 20.80
C ASN A 129 -1.18 12.32 21.01
N ILE A 130 -1.31 11.52 19.95
CA ILE A 130 -1.40 10.07 20.11
C ILE A 130 -0.09 9.46 20.62
N THR A 131 1.07 9.97 20.19
CA THR A 131 2.37 9.43 20.64
C THR A 131 2.65 9.72 22.12
N LYS A 132 2.05 10.74 22.73
CA LYS A 132 2.18 10.98 24.18
C LYS A 132 1.73 9.78 25.02
N GLU A 133 0.69 9.09 24.59
CA GLU A 133 0.14 7.92 25.30
C GLU A 133 1.04 6.68 25.15
N TYR A 134 1.84 6.62 24.10
CA TYR A 134 2.71 5.48 23.76
C TYR A 134 4.22 5.73 24.01
N GLY A 135 4.56 6.93 24.52
CA GLY A 135 5.95 7.40 24.67
C GLY A 135 6.33 8.33 23.53
N ALA A 136 6.26 9.64 23.78
CA ALA A 136 6.47 10.67 22.76
C ALA A 136 7.86 10.65 22.12
N ASP A 137 8.87 10.23 22.88
CA ASP A 137 10.28 10.08 22.48
C ASP A 137 10.55 8.79 21.67
N LYS A 138 9.57 7.91 21.57
CA LYS A 138 9.69 6.64 20.85
C LYS A 138 9.35 6.73 19.36
N LEU A 139 8.77 7.83 18.86
CA LEU A 139 8.46 7.98 17.45
C LEU A 139 9.76 8.06 16.63
N LEU A 140 9.98 7.08 15.77
CA LEU A 140 11.19 6.97 14.95
C LEU A 140 11.03 7.61 13.57
N ALA A 141 9.88 7.42 12.94
CA ALA A 141 9.61 7.94 11.61
C ALA A 141 8.11 7.95 11.28
N VAL A 142 7.77 8.71 10.25
CA VAL A 142 6.41 8.79 9.70
C VAL A 142 6.42 8.48 8.22
N GLY A 143 5.56 7.58 7.79
CA GLY A 143 5.30 7.32 6.38
C GLY A 143 3.94 7.88 5.97
N ILE A 144 3.89 8.51 4.81
CA ILE A 144 2.67 9.15 4.29
C ILE A 144 2.37 8.65 2.90
N ASN A 145 1.17 8.19 2.67
CA ASN A 145 0.69 7.95 1.34
C ASN A 145 -0.37 8.98 0.91
N VAL A 146 -0.31 9.35 -0.36
CA VAL A 146 -1.20 10.33 -0.99
C VAL A 146 -1.80 9.80 -2.29
N PRO A 147 -2.99 10.26 -2.71
CA PRO A 147 -3.65 9.82 -3.95
C PRO A 147 -3.19 10.64 -5.16
N GLY A 148 -1.91 10.69 -5.45
CA GLY A 148 -1.39 11.47 -6.58
C GLY A 148 0.10 11.30 -6.79
N PRO A 149 0.63 11.80 -7.93
CA PRO A 149 2.03 11.66 -8.25
C PRO A 149 2.94 12.33 -7.22
N THR A 150 4.02 11.64 -6.90
CA THR A 150 5.02 12.08 -5.91
C THR A 150 6.43 12.00 -6.50
N ASP A 151 7.29 12.90 -6.07
CA ASP A 151 8.73 12.70 -6.11
C ASP A 151 9.14 12.01 -4.80
N TYR A 152 9.25 10.68 -4.87
CA TYR A 152 9.58 9.86 -3.71
C TYR A 152 10.95 10.21 -3.10
N GLN A 153 11.93 10.58 -3.94
CA GLN A 153 13.30 10.86 -3.48
C GLN A 153 13.35 12.15 -2.66
N ASN A 154 12.61 13.17 -3.08
CA ASN A 154 12.56 14.46 -2.42
C ASN A 154 11.39 14.58 -1.42
N GLY A 155 10.52 13.58 -1.36
CA GLY A 155 9.33 13.58 -0.47
C GLY A 155 8.32 14.67 -0.81
N GLU A 156 8.18 14.94 -2.13
CA GLU A 156 7.33 16.00 -2.66
C GLU A 156 6.04 15.43 -3.26
N VAL A 157 4.91 16.05 -2.98
CA VAL A 157 3.65 15.84 -3.69
C VAL A 157 3.68 16.71 -4.94
N LEU A 158 3.75 16.11 -6.13
CA LEU A 158 3.85 16.85 -7.39
C LEU A 158 2.54 17.52 -7.75
N SER A 159 1.42 16.85 -7.53
CA SER A 159 0.09 17.42 -7.67
C SER A 159 -0.98 16.52 -7.07
N LEU A 160 -2.06 17.11 -6.56
CA LEU A 160 -3.30 16.39 -6.28
C LEU A 160 -4.40 16.93 -7.21
N ARG A 161 -5.06 16.03 -7.93
CA ARG A 161 -6.09 16.40 -8.89
C ARG A 161 -7.29 17.02 -8.19
N GLY A 162 -7.78 18.15 -8.73
CA GLY A 162 -8.87 18.92 -8.14
C GLY A 162 -8.44 19.85 -7.02
N PHE A 163 -7.16 19.87 -6.65
CA PHE A 163 -6.62 20.69 -5.56
C PHE A 163 -5.42 21.52 -6.04
N PRO A 164 -5.64 22.69 -6.68
CA PRO A 164 -4.57 23.51 -7.28
C PRO A 164 -3.50 23.96 -6.28
N THR A 165 -3.86 24.09 -5.01
CA THR A 165 -2.93 24.45 -3.91
C THR A 165 -1.98 23.31 -3.52
N TRP A 166 -2.29 22.07 -3.93
CA TRP A 166 -1.48 20.87 -3.70
C TRP A 166 -0.59 20.56 -4.90
N LYS A 167 0.26 21.52 -5.27
CA LYS A 167 1.20 21.38 -6.37
C LYS A 167 2.59 21.72 -5.91
N HIS A 168 3.54 20.82 -6.16
CA HIS A 168 4.94 20.95 -5.73
C HIS A 168 5.10 21.21 -4.23
N ILE A 169 4.44 20.39 -3.40
CA ILE A 169 4.47 20.51 -1.94
C ILE A 169 5.57 19.63 -1.36
N PRO A 170 6.60 20.17 -0.69
CA PRO A 170 7.66 19.41 -0.04
C PRO A 170 7.15 18.82 1.30
N LEU A 171 6.15 17.94 1.20
CA LEU A 171 5.37 17.46 2.34
C LEU A 171 6.24 16.75 3.39
N ALA A 172 7.21 15.94 2.94
CA ALA A 172 8.13 15.26 3.84
C ALA A 172 8.93 16.26 4.68
N LYS A 173 9.45 17.31 4.05
CA LYS A 173 10.22 18.35 4.76
C LYS A 173 9.33 19.09 5.76
N LEU A 174 8.16 19.56 5.35
CA LEU A 174 7.26 20.32 6.21
C LEU A 174 6.87 19.54 7.46
N LEU A 175 6.53 18.26 7.32
CA LEU A 175 6.17 17.41 8.45
C LEU A 175 7.39 16.98 9.27
N SER A 176 8.54 16.77 8.65
CA SER A 176 9.78 16.48 9.38
C SER A 176 10.20 17.66 10.26
N ASP A 177 10.12 18.89 9.75
CA ASP A 177 10.40 20.10 10.50
C ASP A 177 9.42 20.25 11.69
N ALA A 178 8.14 19.92 11.49
CA ALA A 178 7.12 19.99 12.52
C ALA A 178 7.21 18.90 13.60
N LEU A 179 7.66 17.69 13.23
CA LEU A 179 7.67 16.51 14.11
C LEU A 179 9.03 16.20 14.73
N GLY A 180 10.13 16.66 14.10
CA GLY A 180 11.49 16.36 14.53
C GLY A 180 11.98 14.94 14.19
N VAL A 181 11.27 14.23 13.31
CA VAL A 181 11.61 12.86 12.87
C VAL A 181 11.62 12.75 11.34
N SER A 182 12.21 11.66 10.82
CA SER A 182 12.20 11.40 9.37
C SER A 182 10.79 11.17 8.87
N VAL A 183 10.46 11.77 7.72
CA VAL A 183 9.18 11.60 7.04
C VAL A 183 9.41 11.14 5.60
N THR A 184 8.72 10.08 5.18
CA THR A 184 8.76 9.55 3.82
C THR A 184 7.38 9.67 3.18
N VAL A 185 7.32 10.14 1.95
CA VAL A 185 6.06 10.33 1.19
C VAL A 185 6.09 9.50 -0.09
N ASP A 186 5.04 8.76 -0.37
CA ASP A 186 4.86 8.07 -1.66
C ASP A 186 3.37 8.01 -2.04
N ARG A 187 3.11 7.58 -3.26
CA ARG A 187 1.75 7.27 -3.70
C ARG A 187 1.22 6.06 -2.93
N ASP A 188 -0.08 6.06 -2.71
CA ASP A 188 -0.78 4.99 -2.02
C ASP A 188 -0.59 3.61 -2.69
N VAL A 189 -0.63 3.54 -4.02
CA VAL A 189 -0.39 2.28 -4.76
C VAL A 189 1.07 1.83 -4.71
N ASN A 190 2.03 2.74 -4.69
CA ASN A 190 3.44 2.39 -4.55
C ASN A 190 3.75 1.88 -3.14
N SER A 191 3.23 2.56 -2.12
CA SER A 191 3.35 2.09 -0.72
C SER A 191 2.67 0.74 -0.53
N GLY A 192 1.54 0.49 -1.22
CA GLY A 192 0.89 -0.82 -1.25
C GLY A 192 1.79 -1.91 -1.85
N VAL A 193 2.47 -1.63 -2.95
CA VAL A 193 3.48 -2.53 -3.53
C VAL A 193 4.60 -2.83 -2.53
N GLU A 194 5.11 -1.82 -1.83
CA GLU A 194 6.17 -2.03 -0.83
C GLU A 194 5.72 -2.91 0.34
N LEU A 195 4.45 -2.81 0.77
CA LEU A 195 3.91 -3.69 1.79
C LEU A 195 3.78 -5.14 1.28
N ILE A 196 3.16 -5.33 0.12
CA ILE A 196 2.99 -6.67 -0.48
C ILE A 196 4.36 -7.33 -0.75
N LYS A 197 5.29 -6.58 -1.31
CA LYS A 197 6.67 -7.02 -1.57
C LYS A 197 7.33 -7.63 -0.32
N GLN A 198 7.10 -7.04 0.84
CA GLN A 198 7.64 -7.58 2.09
C GLN A 198 7.02 -8.95 2.46
N ILE A 199 5.74 -9.15 2.14
CA ILE A 199 5.05 -10.42 2.39
C ILE A 199 5.50 -11.49 1.38
N GLU A 200 5.59 -11.14 0.10
CA GLU A 200 5.82 -12.09 -1.00
C GLU A 200 7.31 -12.33 -1.32
N ARG A 201 8.23 -11.51 -0.81
CA ARG A 201 9.67 -11.63 -1.11
C ARG A 201 10.27 -12.99 -0.76
N LEU A 202 9.81 -13.63 0.32
CA LEU A 202 10.23 -14.98 0.70
C LEU A 202 9.81 -16.05 -0.31
N LYS A 203 8.84 -15.75 -1.16
CA LYS A 203 8.36 -16.65 -2.22
C LYS A 203 9.15 -16.48 -3.54
N GLY A 204 10.17 -15.61 -3.57
CA GLY A 204 10.99 -15.34 -4.75
C GLY A 204 10.30 -14.53 -5.84
N MET A 205 9.14 -13.94 -5.56
CA MET A 205 8.37 -13.15 -6.52
C MET A 205 9.09 -11.86 -6.89
N MET A 206 9.21 -11.57 -8.18
CA MET A 206 9.96 -10.44 -8.71
C MET A 206 9.10 -9.44 -9.46
N ASN A 207 7.99 -9.87 -10.04
CA ASN A 207 7.10 -9.05 -10.86
C ASN A 207 5.66 -9.18 -10.36
N MET A 208 5.07 -8.10 -9.93
CA MET A 208 3.67 -8.06 -9.51
C MET A 208 3.03 -6.72 -9.78
N ILE A 209 1.71 -6.71 -9.79
CA ILE A 209 0.92 -5.48 -9.78
C ILE A 209 0.01 -5.44 -8.57
N TYR A 210 -0.24 -4.23 -8.10
CA TYR A 210 -1.25 -3.94 -7.08
C TYR A 210 -2.23 -2.93 -7.62
N ILE A 211 -3.50 -3.30 -7.72
CA ILE A 211 -4.58 -2.45 -8.21
C ILE A 211 -5.46 -2.06 -7.02
N ALA A 212 -5.63 -0.77 -6.83
CA ALA A 212 -6.56 -0.22 -5.84
C ALA A 212 -7.75 0.43 -6.56
N VAL A 213 -8.95 -0.08 -6.29
CA VAL A 213 -10.22 0.53 -6.67
C VAL A 213 -10.82 1.14 -5.42
N ASP A 214 -10.88 2.46 -5.40
CA ASP A 214 -11.35 3.29 -4.29
C ASP A 214 -12.06 4.51 -4.89
N GLY A 215 -12.01 5.70 -4.27
CA GLY A 215 -12.49 6.94 -4.89
C GLY A 215 -11.94 7.18 -6.30
N GLY A 216 -10.73 6.69 -6.59
CA GLY A 216 -10.13 6.57 -7.93
C GLY A 216 -9.63 5.16 -8.18
N ILE A 217 -8.92 4.96 -9.31
CA ILE A 217 -8.28 3.69 -9.66
C ILE A 217 -6.78 3.92 -9.89
N GLY A 218 -5.96 3.25 -9.11
CA GLY A 218 -4.51 3.28 -9.24
C GLY A 218 -3.92 1.88 -9.41
N CYS A 219 -2.72 1.82 -10.02
CA CYS A 219 -1.96 0.59 -10.15
C CYS A 219 -0.51 0.84 -9.70
N GLY A 220 -0.05 0.11 -8.71
CA GLY A 220 1.36 0.01 -8.35
C GLY A 220 2.00 -1.16 -9.08
N VAL A 221 3.23 -0.98 -9.54
CA VAL A 221 3.94 -1.97 -10.36
C VAL A 221 5.28 -2.32 -9.73
N MET A 222 5.57 -3.60 -9.58
CA MET A 222 6.89 -4.10 -9.23
C MET A 222 7.50 -4.85 -10.40
N ILE A 223 8.72 -4.48 -10.77
CA ILE A 223 9.51 -5.13 -11.82
C ILE A 223 10.89 -5.47 -11.24
N ASN A 224 11.29 -6.73 -11.40
CA ASN A 224 12.57 -7.24 -10.89
C ASN A 224 12.79 -6.93 -9.39
N GLY A 225 11.72 -7.04 -8.58
CA GLY A 225 11.77 -6.79 -7.16
C GLY A 225 11.81 -5.30 -6.75
N HIS A 226 11.69 -4.37 -7.70
CA HIS A 226 11.71 -2.93 -7.46
C HIS A 226 10.39 -2.28 -7.84
N THR A 227 9.87 -1.41 -6.98
CA THR A 227 8.68 -0.60 -7.27
C THR A 227 8.99 0.36 -8.42
N TYR A 228 8.26 0.22 -9.52
CA TYR A 228 8.43 1.02 -10.73
C TYR A 228 7.59 2.29 -10.65
N ARG A 229 8.24 3.42 -10.46
CA ARG A 229 7.59 4.74 -10.33
C ARG A 229 7.55 5.53 -11.64
N GLY A 230 8.30 5.10 -12.66
CA GLY A 230 8.45 5.84 -13.92
C GLY A 230 9.31 7.10 -13.76
N ASN A 231 9.51 7.80 -14.86
CA ASN A 231 10.37 9.00 -14.89
C ASN A 231 9.80 10.20 -14.11
N ARG A 232 8.47 10.31 -14.03
CA ARG A 232 7.76 11.45 -13.40
C ARG A 232 6.90 11.04 -12.22
N GLY A 233 7.10 9.85 -11.64
CA GLY A 233 6.29 9.34 -10.54
C GLY A 233 4.83 9.01 -10.91
N ILE A 234 4.49 8.91 -12.21
CA ILE A 234 3.12 8.67 -12.70
C ILE A 234 2.91 7.28 -13.31
N ALA A 235 3.88 6.37 -13.18
CA ALA A 235 3.68 5.00 -13.65
C ALA A 235 2.47 4.37 -12.93
N GLY A 236 1.67 3.59 -13.66
CA GLY A 236 0.50 2.94 -13.08
C GLY A 236 -0.74 3.82 -12.91
N GLU A 237 -0.85 4.95 -13.61
CA GLU A 237 -2.09 5.75 -13.69
C GLU A 237 -3.19 5.01 -14.49
N MET A 238 -3.48 3.77 -14.11
CA MET A 238 -4.42 2.87 -14.78
C MET A 238 -5.85 3.44 -14.86
N GLY A 239 -6.26 4.18 -13.84
CA GLY A 239 -7.58 4.83 -13.81
C GLY A 239 -7.79 5.83 -14.96
N HIS A 240 -6.68 6.30 -15.60
CA HIS A 240 -6.73 7.29 -16.67
C HIS A 240 -6.48 6.74 -18.08
N ILE A 241 -6.44 5.41 -18.24
CA ILE A 241 -6.50 4.79 -19.57
C ILE A 241 -7.90 4.99 -20.16
N THR A 242 -7.94 5.21 -21.49
CA THR A 242 -9.19 5.46 -22.19
C THR A 242 -9.96 4.16 -22.46
N MET A 243 -11.22 4.13 -22.05
CA MET A 243 -12.16 3.07 -22.39
C MET A 243 -12.97 3.49 -23.61
N MET A 244 -12.98 2.67 -24.66
CA MET A 244 -13.51 3.02 -25.99
C MET A 244 -14.96 3.51 -26.00
N ASN A 245 -15.81 2.97 -25.11
CA ASN A 245 -17.24 3.28 -25.08
C ASN A 245 -17.59 4.32 -23.98
N ASN A 246 -16.62 5.03 -23.45
CA ASN A 246 -16.84 6.06 -22.45
C ASN A 246 -16.47 7.43 -23.02
N HIS A 247 -17.44 8.32 -23.15
CA HIS A 247 -17.27 9.66 -23.71
C HIS A 247 -17.28 10.76 -22.63
N GLN A 248 -17.22 10.40 -21.36
CA GLN A 248 -17.24 11.36 -20.27
C GLN A 248 -15.88 12.07 -20.14
N HIS A 249 -15.93 13.37 -19.87
CA HIS A 249 -14.73 14.16 -19.60
C HIS A 249 -14.20 13.87 -18.20
N CYS A 250 -12.91 13.56 -18.10
CA CYS A 250 -12.21 13.36 -16.86
C CYS A 250 -11.53 14.66 -16.39
N ALA A 251 -11.46 14.87 -15.10
CA ALA A 251 -10.74 16.00 -14.50
C ALA A 251 -9.22 16.02 -14.82
N CYS A 252 -8.66 14.91 -15.34
CA CYS A 252 -7.29 14.86 -15.84
C CYS A 252 -7.10 15.52 -17.21
N GLY A 253 -8.18 15.95 -17.86
CA GLY A 253 -8.18 16.49 -19.22
C GLY A 253 -8.42 15.47 -20.33
N ASN A 254 -8.43 14.16 -20.01
CA ASN A 254 -8.71 13.08 -20.96
C ASN A 254 -10.23 12.81 -21.05
N VAL A 255 -10.64 12.06 -22.07
CA VAL A 255 -12.01 11.57 -22.27
C VAL A 255 -12.03 10.05 -22.11
N GLY A 256 -13.05 9.54 -21.43
CA GLY A 256 -13.27 8.09 -21.34
C GLY A 256 -12.39 7.35 -20.35
N CYS A 257 -11.84 8.00 -19.34
CA CYS A 257 -11.03 7.32 -18.34
C CYS A 257 -11.77 6.17 -17.65
N LEU A 258 -11.07 5.08 -17.37
CA LEU A 258 -11.58 3.92 -16.63
C LEU A 258 -12.23 4.33 -15.31
N GLU A 259 -11.61 5.25 -14.58
CA GLU A 259 -12.06 5.77 -13.29
C GLU A 259 -13.51 6.27 -13.33
N LEU A 260 -13.96 6.83 -14.46
CA LEU A 260 -15.31 7.37 -14.64
C LEU A 260 -16.41 6.30 -14.73
N SER A 261 -16.03 5.01 -14.82
CA SER A 261 -16.97 3.91 -14.96
C SER A 261 -16.80 2.79 -13.92
N ALA A 262 -15.64 2.72 -13.24
CA ALA A 262 -15.31 1.57 -12.38
C ALA A 262 -14.78 1.96 -11.00
N SER A 263 -14.60 3.25 -10.68
CA SER A 263 -14.24 3.70 -9.33
C SER A 263 -15.46 3.75 -8.41
N ASP A 264 -15.20 3.81 -7.08
CA ASP A 264 -16.25 4.07 -6.10
C ASP A 264 -17.01 5.37 -6.40
N PHE A 265 -16.30 6.40 -6.86
CA PHE A 265 -16.91 7.65 -7.29
C PHE A 265 -17.91 7.47 -8.43
N ALA A 266 -17.57 6.67 -9.42
CA ALA A 266 -18.44 6.40 -10.57
C ALA A 266 -19.70 5.63 -10.14
N ILE A 267 -19.51 4.61 -9.28
CA ILE A 267 -20.60 3.81 -8.73
C ILE A 267 -21.53 4.66 -7.87
N LEU A 268 -20.98 5.48 -6.97
CA LEU A 268 -21.79 6.36 -6.11
C LEU A 268 -22.55 7.43 -6.91
N ARG A 269 -21.92 8.02 -7.92
CA ARG A 269 -22.59 8.95 -8.82
C ARG A 269 -23.82 8.29 -9.48
N ARG A 270 -23.65 7.07 -10.02
CA ARG A 270 -24.75 6.35 -10.66
C ARG A 270 -25.82 5.94 -9.65
N CYS A 271 -25.43 5.53 -8.44
CA CYS A 271 -26.36 5.23 -7.37
C CYS A 271 -27.23 6.46 -7.00
N ARG A 272 -26.63 7.65 -6.92
CA ARG A 272 -27.36 8.90 -6.68
C ARG A 272 -28.37 9.21 -7.78
N GLU A 273 -27.98 9.02 -9.04
CA GLU A 273 -28.87 9.21 -10.19
C GLU A 273 -30.09 8.27 -10.11
N ILE A 274 -29.86 6.98 -9.81
CA ILE A 274 -30.91 5.96 -9.68
C ILE A 274 -31.88 6.28 -8.54
N LEU A 275 -31.36 6.74 -7.41
CA LEU A 275 -32.13 7.06 -6.21
C LEU A 275 -32.68 8.50 -6.21
N HIS A 276 -32.39 9.30 -7.22
CA HIS A 276 -32.72 10.74 -7.31
C HIS A 276 -32.28 11.53 -6.07
N LEU A 277 -31.07 11.29 -5.56
CA LEU A 277 -30.54 11.92 -4.36
C LEU A 277 -29.69 13.15 -4.69
N ASP A 278 -29.85 14.20 -3.89
CA ASP A 278 -28.98 15.36 -3.89
C ASP A 278 -27.56 15.00 -3.43
N GLU A 279 -26.55 15.81 -3.84
CA GLU A 279 -25.15 15.62 -3.42
C GLU A 279 -24.95 15.72 -1.89
N SER A 280 -25.83 16.47 -1.21
CA SER A 280 -25.79 16.64 0.25
C SER A 280 -26.20 15.39 1.03
N VAL A 281 -26.90 14.44 0.41
CA VAL A 281 -27.33 13.21 1.09
C VAL A 281 -26.13 12.28 1.23
N PRO A 282 -25.76 11.83 2.44
CA PRO A 282 -24.72 10.84 2.64
C PRO A 282 -25.04 9.55 1.87
N LEU A 283 -24.05 9.03 1.17
CA LEU A 283 -24.17 7.78 0.42
C LEU A 283 -22.82 7.07 0.45
N SER A 284 -22.83 5.80 0.81
CA SER A 284 -21.65 4.93 0.86
C SER A 284 -21.65 3.91 -0.29
N VAL A 285 -20.49 3.30 -0.53
CA VAL A 285 -20.40 2.19 -1.49
C VAL A 285 -21.21 0.98 -1.00
N ASP A 286 -21.32 0.80 0.30
CA ASP A 286 -22.12 -0.28 0.89
C ASP A 286 -23.61 -0.13 0.59
N ASP A 287 -24.13 1.10 0.52
CA ASP A 287 -25.51 1.38 0.08
C ASP A 287 -25.69 0.98 -1.39
N ALA A 288 -24.74 1.27 -2.25
CA ALA A 288 -24.76 0.87 -3.65
C ALA A 288 -24.69 -0.66 -3.81
N VAL A 289 -23.86 -1.34 -3.02
CA VAL A 289 -23.77 -2.81 -2.97
C VAL A 289 -25.07 -3.41 -2.47
N GLN A 290 -25.70 -2.81 -1.48
CA GLN A 290 -27.01 -3.28 -0.98
C GLN A 290 -28.08 -3.17 -2.07
N LEU A 291 -28.13 -2.05 -2.77
CA LEU A 291 -29.07 -1.85 -3.89
C LEU A 291 -28.87 -2.88 -5.02
N TYR A 292 -27.62 -3.23 -5.31
CA TYR A 292 -27.27 -4.33 -6.22
C TYR A 292 -27.79 -5.68 -5.72
N ARG A 293 -27.57 -6.00 -4.43
CA ARG A 293 -28.03 -7.26 -3.80
C ARG A 293 -29.57 -7.37 -3.74
N ASP A 294 -30.24 -6.25 -3.59
CA ASP A 294 -31.70 -6.17 -3.60
C ASP A 294 -32.30 -6.34 -5.01
N GLY A 295 -31.46 -6.52 -6.02
CA GLY A 295 -31.86 -6.83 -7.38
C GLY A 295 -32.26 -5.63 -8.22
N ASN A 296 -31.81 -4.40 -7.86
CA ASN A 296 -32.06 -3.23 -8.69
C ASN A 296 -31.35 -3.38 -10.06
N GLU A 297 -32.12 -3.43 -11.14
CA GLU A 297 -31.61 -3.73 -12.50
C GLU A 297 -30.58 -2.71 -12.99
N GLU A 298 -30.78 -1.42 -12.72
CA GLU A 298 -29.84 -0.37 -13.14
C GLU A 298 -28.53 -0.45 -12.35
N MET A 299 -28.59 -0.79 -11.07
CA MET A 299 -27.40 -0.98 -10.25
C MET A 299 -26.63 -2.24 -10.64
N ILE A 300 -27.35 -3.32 -10.97
CA ILE A 300 -26.76 -4.56 -11.54
C ILE A 300 -26.02 -4.23 -12.85
N ALA A 301 -26.64 -3.47 -13.75
CA ALA A 301 -26.02 -3.04 -15.00
C ALA A 301 -24.77 -2.18 -14.75
N THR A 302 -24.81 -1.30 -13.74
CA THR A 302 -23.70 -0.44 -13.33
C THR A 302 -22.49 -1.26 -12.87
N PHE A 303 -22.68 -2.20 -11.94
CA PHE A 303 -21.59 -3.06 -11.47
C PHE A 303 -21.05 -3.99 -12.57
N ARG A 304 -21.92 -4.51 -13.42
CA ARG A 304 -21.48 -5.33 -14.57
C ARG A 304 -20.60 -4.52 -15.52
N LEU A 305 -20.96 -3.28 -15.84
CA LEU A 305 -20.14 -2.39 -16.67
C LEU A 305 -18.79 -2.08 -15.99
N ALA A 306 -18.82 -1.78 -14.69
CA ALA A 306 -17.60 -1.52 -13.91
C ALA A 306 -16.64 -2.73 -13.96
N VAL A 307 -17.16 -3.94 -13.75
CA VAL A 307 -16.38 -5.19 -13.83
C VAL A 307 -15.82 -5.40 -15.23
N SER A 308 -16.62 -5.23 -16.28
CA SER A 308 -16.15 -5.43 -17.66
C SER A 308 -15.05 -4.45 -18.05
N ASN A 309 -15.19 -3.17 -17.66
CA ASN A 309 -14.16 -2.17 -17.92
C ASN A 309 -12.88 -2.44 -17.10
N LEU A 310 -13.03 -2.86 -15.85
CA LEU A 310 -11.90 -3.24 -15.00
C LEU A 310 -11.17 -4.47 -15.57
N ALA A 311 -11.89 -5.47 -16.07
CA ALA A 311 -11.31 -6.66 -16.70
C ALA A 311 -10.49 -6.31 -17.95
N ILE A 312 -11.01 -5.42 -18.81
CA ILE A 312 -10.26 -4.93 -19.99
C ILE A 312 -8.97 -4.24 -19.54
N ALA A 313 -9.04 -3.38 -18.54
CA ALA A 313 -7.88 -2.65 -18.04
C ALA A 313 -6.84 -3.59 -17.40
N ILE A 314 -7.27 -4.56 -16.59
CA ILE A 314 -6.40 -5.59 -15.99
C ILE A 314 -5.71 -6.39 -17.10
N ARG A 315 -6.45 -6.83 -18.11
CA ARG A 315 -5.88 -7.55 -19.28
C ARG A 315 -4.80 -6.72 -19.97
N ASN A 316 -5.03 -5.44 -20.20
CA ASN A 316 -4.03 -4.55 -20.81
C ASN A 316 -2.77 -4.45 -19.94
N VAL A 317 -2.91 -4.32 -18.63
CA VAL A 317 -1.79 -4.29 -17.69
C VAL A 317 -1.03 -5.61 -17.69
N PHE A 318 -1.72 -6.75 -17.77
CA PHE A 318 -1.09 -8.07 -17.90
C PHE A 318 -0.25 -8.17 -19.18
N MET A 319 -0.77 -7.70 -20.29
CA MET A 319 -0.05 -7.71 -21.57
C MET A 319 1.18 -6.78 -21.57
N LEU A 320 1.17 -5.71 -20.77
CA LEU A 320 2.27 -4.74 -20.72
C LEU A 320 3.38 -5.14 -19.76
N TYR A 321 3.04 -5.79 -18.65
CA TYR A 321 3.97 -6.02 -17.54
C TYR A 321 4.25 -7.50 -17.25
N ASP A 322 3.46 -8.42 -17.79
CA ASP A 322 3.58 -9.86 -17.58
C ASP A 322 3.89 -10.24 -16.12
N PRO A 323 3.02 -9.87 -15.15
CA PRO A 323 3.28 -10.09 -13.74
C PRO A 323 3.01 -11.55 -13.35
N GLU A 324 3.68 -12.02 -12.31
CA GLU A 324 3.44 -13.34 -11.69
C GLU A 324 2.10 -13.38 -10.92
N VAL A 325 1.67 -12.22 -10.39
CA VAL A 325 0.43 -12.05 -9.64
C VAL A 325 -0.08 -10.63 -9.71
N ALA A 326 -1.40 -10.49 -9.66
CA ALA A 326 -2.09 -9.23 -9.46
C ALA A 326 -2.81 -9.24 -8.11
N TYR A 327 -2.52 -8.26 -7.27
CA TYR A 327 -3.29 -8.01 -6.06
C TYR A 327 -4.33 -6.94 -6.35
N LEU A 328 -5.59 -7.23 -6.05
CA LEU A 328 -6.71 -6.33 -6.28
C LEU A 328 -7.37 -5.97 -4.95
N ARG A 329 -7.35 -4.70 -4.59
CA ARG A 329 -8.13 -4.16 -3.49
C ARG A 329 -9.33 -3.43 -4.07
N CYS A 330 -10.51 -3.96 -3.81
CA CYS A 330 -11.77 -3.42 -4.27
C CYS A 330 -12.85 -3.76 -3.25
N ARG A 331 -13.40 -2.76 -2.57
CA ARG A 331 -14.31 -2.98 -1.44
C ARG A 331 -15.67 -3.58 -1.81
N TRP A 332 -16.07 -3.46 -3.07
CA TRP A 332 -17.33 -4.02 -3.56
C TRP A 332 -17.17 -5.38 -4.27
N LEU A 333 -15.95 -5.94 -4.31
CA LEU A 333 -15.69 -7.30 -4.80
C LEU A 333 -15.34 -8.22 -3.65
N HIS A 334 -15.97 -9.38 -3.61
CA HIS A 334 -15.66 -10.46 -2.67
C HIS A 334 -15.46 -11.76 -3.42
N THR A 335 -14.61 -12.66 -2.90
CA THR A 335 -14.24 -13.92 -3.57
C THR A 335 -15.42 -14.85 -3.86
N GLU A 336 -16.53 -14.72 -3.12
CA GLU A 336 -17.76 -15.51 -3.27
C GLU A 336 -18.82 -14.78 -4.14
N ASP A 337 -18.53 -13.54 -4.56
CA ASP A 337 -19.49 -12.72 -5.31
C ASP A 337 -19.48 -13.10 -6.80
N PRO A 338 -20.64 -13.23 -7.48
CA PRO A 338 -20.74 -13.43 -8.91
C PRO A 338 -19.97 -12.39 -9.75
N LEU A 339 -19.82 -11.15 -9.26
CA LEU A 339 -19.02 -10.12 -9.92
C LEU A 339 -17.53 -10.47 -9.98
N TYR A 340 -16.99 -11.14 -8.96
CA TYR A 340 -15.60 -11.57 -8.96
C TYR A 340 -15.36 -12.70 -9.97
N PHE A 341 -16.25 -13.69 -10.02
CA PHE A 341 -16.16 -14.76 -11.03
C PHE A 341 -16.28 -14.20 -12.44
N ARG A 342 -17.18 -13.24 -12.66
CA ARG A 342 -17.30 -12.52 -13.92
C ARG A 342 -16.01 -11.77 -14.28
N LEU A 343 -15.38 -11.09 -13.32
CA LEU A 343 -14.10 -10.42 -13.53
C LEU A 343 -13.04 -11.39 -14.03
N LEU A 344 -12.88 -12.53 -13.35
CA LEU A 344 -11.92 -13.57 -13.75
C LEU A 344 -12.22 -14.11 -15.16
N GLU A 345 -13.49 -14.44 -15.44
CA GLU A 345 -13.90 -14.91 -16.76
C GLU A 345 -13.56 -13.88 -17.84
N GLU A 346 -13.92 -12.61 -17.65
CA GLU A 346 -13.68 -11.56 -18.64
C GLU A 346 -12.21 -11.19 -18.80
N VAL A 347 -11.36 -11.39 -17.79
CA VAL A 347 -9.91 -11.18 -17.90
C VAL A 347 -9.28 -12.23 -18.82
N TYR A 348 -9.71 -13.50 -18.75
CA TYR A 348 -9.06 -14.61 -19.45
C TYR A 348 -9.77 -15.04 -20.74
N ILE A 349 -11.06 -14.72 -20.89
CA ILE A 349 -11.86 -15.22 -22.01
C ILE A 349 -11.29 -14.82 -23.38
N GLY A 350 -11.15 -15.80 -24.25
CA GLY A 350 -10.74 -15.60 -25.66
C GLY A 350 -9.32 -15.08 -25.85
N ASN A 351 -8.50 -15.06 -24.80
CA ASN A 351 -7.11 -14.60 -24.87
C ASN A 351 -6.16 -15.80 -24.87
N THR A 352 -5.57 -16.11 -26.03
CA THR A 352 -4.62 -17.22 -26.17
C THR A 352 -3.24 -16.95 -25.59
N LEU A 353 -2.92 -15.69 -25.26
CA LEU A 353 -1.67 -15.31 -24.60
C LEU A 353 -1.78 -15.38 -23.07
N LEU A 354 -3.02 -15.33 -22.55
CA LEU A 354 -3.30 -15.52 -21.13
C LEU A 354 -4.01 -16.85 -20.96
N GLU A 355 -3.26 -17.90 -20.74
CA GLU A 355 -3.86 -19.16 -20.34
C GLU A 355 -4.59 -18.98 -18.99
N GLN A 356 -5.73 -19.67 -18.84
CA GLN A 356 -6.51 -19.60 -17.61
C GLN A 356 -5.61 -19.97 -16.41
N ASN A 357 -5.47 -19.06 -15.44
CA ASN A 357 -4.59 -19.15 -14.28
C ASN A 357 -3.08 -18.92 -14.52
N SER A 358 -2.64 -18.45 -15.68
CA SER A 358 -1.23 -18.09 -15.91
C SER A 358 -0.80 -16.94 -14.99
N ILE A 359 -1.70 -15.97 -14.72
CA ILE A 359 -1.50 -14.88 -13.77
C ILE A 359 -2.59 -14.97 -12.70
N ARG A 360 -2.20 -15.08 -11.45
CA ARG A 360 -3.14 -15.17 -10.33
C ARG A 360 -3.64 -13.79 -9.91
N ILE A 361 -4.96 -13.61 -9.80
CA ILE A 361 -5.58 -12.43 -9.19
C ILE A 361 -5.94 -12.77 -7.74
N VAL A 362 -5.46 -11.96 -6.79
CA VAL A 362 -5.68 -12.13 -5.36
C VAL A 362 -6.41 -10.90 -4.82
N LEU A 363 -7.59 -11.09 -4.25
CA LEU A 363 -8.29 -10.01 -3.55
C LEU A 363 -7.62 -9.72 -2.21
N LEU A 364 -7.34 -8.43 -1.97
CA LEU A 364 -6.82 -7.92 -0.69
C LEU A 364 -7.99 -7.34 0.12
N ASN A 365 -8.36 -8.06 1.18
CA ASN A 365 -9.38 -7.64 2.14
C ASN A 365 -8.76 -7.42 3.53
N GLU A 366 -7.49 -7.00 3.58
CA GLU A 366 -6.79 -6.78 4.84
C GLU A 366 -7.21 -5.44 5.46
N ASP A 367 -7.70 -5.49 6.69
CA ASP A 367 -7.98 -4.29 7.48
C ASP A 367 -6.69 -3.49 7.70
N HIS A 368 -6.84 -2.16 7.65
CA HIS A 368 -5.73 -1.22 7.85
C HIS A 368 -4.56 -1.34 6.83
N PHE A 369 -4.76 -2.05 5.70
CA PHE A 369 -3.74 -2.20 4.65
C PHE A 369 -3.11 -0.86 4.25
N VAL A 370 -3.94 0.17 4.06
CA VAL A 370 -3.49 1.51 3.64
C VAL A 370 -2.60 2.18 4.69
N LEU A 371 -2.90 2.03 5.98
CA LEU A 371 -2.09 2.58 7.07
C LEU A 371 -0.77 1.80 7.23
N ARG A 372 -0.83 0.47 7.15
CA ARG A 372 0.37 -0.37 7.19
C ARG A 372 1.29 -0.09 6.00
N SER A 373 0.73 0.13 4.81
CA SER A 373 1.52 0.48 3.62
C SER A 373 2.21 1.85 3.76
N ALA A 374 1.54 2.83 4.38
CA ALA A 374 2.19 4.10 4.72
C ALA A 374 3.32 3.89 5.74
N GLY A 375 3.11 3.13 6.80
CA GLY A 375 4.14 2.85 7.79
C GLY A 375 5.34 2.11 7.21
N VAL A 376 5.11 1.20 6.28
CA VAL A 376 6.19 0.37 5.69
C VAL A 376 7.22 1.17 4.91
N ILE A 377 6.84 2.25 4.25
CA ILE A 377 7.81 3.10 3.53
C ILE A 377 8.73 3.86 4.50
N ALA A 378 8.19 4.30 5.66
CA ALA A 378 9.02 4.88 6.72
C ALA A 378 9.95 3.84 7.37
N TRP A 379 9.45 2.65 7.63
CA TRP A 379 10.26 1.55 8.13
C TRP A 379 11.40 1.19 7.17
N ALA A 380 11.13 1.12 5.87
CA ALA A 380 12.15 0.86 4.85
C ALA A 380 13.22 1.95 4.80
N ASP A 381 12.84 3.22 5.00
CA ASP A 381 13.78 4.35 5.09
C ASP A 381 14.70 4.22 6.32
N ILE A 382 14.14 3.91 7.52
CA ILE A 382 14.94 3.63 8.72
C ILE A 382 15.94 2.51 8.43
N MET A 383 15.48 1.40 7.88
CA MET A 383 16.32 0.23 7.63
C MET A 383 17.41 0.50 6.59
N SER A 384 17.13 1.33 5.59
CA SER A 384 18.15 1.73 4.62
C SER A 384 19.32 2.50 5.26
N LYS A 385 19.03 3.35 6.24
CA LYS A 385 20.02 4.17 6.97
C LYS A 385 20.83 3.34 7.97
N LEU A 386 20.26 2.27 8.52
CA LEU A 386 20.95 1.40 9.49
C LEU A 386 21.89 0.38 8.83
N VAL A 387 21.68 0.06 7.55
CA VAL A 387 22.46 -0.96 6.83
C VAL A 387 23.66 -0.37 6.10
N VAL A 388 23.67 0.92 5.83
CA VAL A 388 24.78 1.66 5.21
C VAL A 388 25.79 2.05 6.27
#